data_8b666552bc59cb5dc456e2705d6f4fd6
#
_entry.id   8b666552bc59cb5dc456e2705d6f4fd6
#
_cell.length_a   1.000
_cell.length_b   1.000
_cell.length_c   1.000
_cell.angle_alpha   90.00
_cell.angle_beta   90.00
_cell.angle_gamma   90.00
#
_symmetry.space_group_name_H-M   'P 1'
#
loop_
_entity.id
_entity.type
_entity.pdbx_description
1 polymer ?
#
loop_
_entity_poly.entity_id
_entity_poly.type
_entity_poly.pdbx_seq_one_letter_code
_entity_poly.pdbx_strand_id
1 'polypeptide(L)'
;MEDTEMRQTNPPKPKKAAMLGVGLDNADGDKRLTRGKNFTLVGGSAETHAVMQETAVKINERLDKKGKRLEDVSPQEFRDILYDVTDKIGRR
;
A
#
# COMPACT_ATOMS: atom_id res chain seq x y z
N MET A 1 11.92 31.41 18.45
CA MET A 1 11.90 30.90 18.19
C MET A 1 11.97 30.09 18.28
N GLU A 2 12.02 29.98 18.10
CA GLU A 2 12.06 29.27 18.08
C GLU A 2 11.77 28.27 18.25
N ASP A 3 11.14 28.03 18.71
CA ASP A 3 10.80 26.89 18.89
C ASP A 3 10.53 26.03 17.87
N THR A 4 10.13 26.40 17.04
CA THR A 4 9.98 25.83 15.77
C THR A 4 11.18 25.10 15.34
N GLU A 5 12.23 25.68 15.54
CA GLU A 5 13.42 25.06 15.17
C GLU A 5 13.77 23.90 15.92
N MET A 6 13.28 23.76 17.06
CA MET A 6 13.60 22.63 17.83
C MET A 6 13.27 21.39 17.17
N ARG A 7 12.17 21.35 16.49
CA ARG A 7 11.82 20.17 15.79
C ARG A 7 12.73 19.91 14.64
N GLN A 8 13.32 20.96 14.14
CA GLN A 8 14.15 20.85 13.00
C GLN A 8 15.56 20.43 13.33
N THR A 9 15.91 20.46 14.58
CA THR A 9 17.27 20.10 14.93
C THR A 9 17.49 18.61 14.98
N ASN A 10 16.43 17.85 15.06
CA ASN A 10 16.55 16.40 15.03
C ASN A 10 16.56 15.90 13.61
N PRO A 11 17.44 14.95 13.28
CA PRO A 11 17.34 14.35 11.96
C PRO A 11 15.99 13.68 11.80
N PRO A 12 15.38 13.81 10.66
CA PRO A 12 14.11 13.13 10.45
C PRO A 12 14.29 11.63 10.58
N LYS A 13 13.39 10.99 11.26
CA LYS A 13 13.39 9.54 11.32
C LYS A 13 13.07 9.01 9.93
N PRO A 14 13.69 7.90 9.55
CA PRO A 14 13.31 7.28 8.29
C PRO A 14 11.81 7.03 8.28
N LYS A 15 11.17 7.48 7.24
CA LYS A 15 9.74 7.24 7.10
C LYS A 15 9.52 5.81 6.71
N LYS A 16 8.52 5.21 7.31
CA LYS A 16 8.05 3.90 6.89
C LYS A 16 6.62 4.05 6.47
N ALA A 17 6.28 3.41 5.39
CA ALA A 17 4.92 3.43 4.89
C ALA A 17 4.45 2.00 4.69
N ALA A 18 3.15 1.81 4.87
CA ALA A 18 2.54 0.51 4.66
C ALA A 18 1.19 0.69 4.01
N MET A 19 0.83 -0.28 3.19
CA MET A 19 -0.50 -0.34 2.60
C MET A 19 -1.36 -1.25 3.46
N LEU A 20 -2.62 -0.89 3.62
CA LEU A 20 -3.58 -1.72 4.33
C LEU A 20 -4.76 -1.98 3.40
N GLY A 21 -5.03 -3.24 3.13
CA GLY A 21 -6.20 -3.63 2.37
C GLY A 21 -7.19 -4.35 3.26
N VAL A 22 -8.45 -3.97 3.19
CA VAL A 22 -9.50 -4.57 3.99
C VAL A 22 -10.64 -5.01 3.08
N GLY A 23 -10.92 -6.30 3.08
CA GLY A 23 -12.05 -6.83 2.33
C GLY A 23 -13.24 -7.02 3.25
N LEU A 24 -14.41 -6.59 2.80
CA LEU A 24 -15.61 -6.61 3.62
C LEU A 24 -16.62 -7.67 3.18
N ASP A 25 -16.35 -8.40 2.11
CA ASP A 25 -17.25 -9.39 1.56
C ASP A 25 -16.91 -10.81 2.01
N ASN A 26 -16.68 -10.98 3.30
CA ASN A 26 -16.23 -12.24 3.85
C ASN A 26 -17.40 -13.13 4.23
N ALA A 27 -18.12 -13.60 3.21
CA ALA A 27 -19.36 -14.34 3.40
C ALA A 27 -19.14 -15.77 3.91
N ASP A 28 -17.95 -16.33 3.67
CA ASP A 28 -17.68 -17.71 4.06
C ASP A 28 -17.14 -17.84 5.48
N GLY A 29 -16.94 -16.72 6.17
CA GLY A 29 -16.48 -16.75 7.56
C GLY A 29 -15.02 -17.07 7.74
N ASP A 30 -14.30 -17.41 6.69
CA ASP A 30 -12.86 -17.66 6.80
C ASP A 30 -12.11 -16.38 7.07
N LYS A 31 -11.09 -16.49 7.91
CA LYS A 31 -10.25 -15.34 8.19
C LYS A 31 -9.05 -15.39 7.28
N ARG A 32 -8.88 -14.31 6.52
CA ARG A 32 -7.75 -14.21 5.60
C ARG A 32 -6.84 -13.08 6.02
N LEU A 33 -5.57 -13.36 6.05
CA LEU A 33 -4.56 -12.38 6.42
C LEU A 33 -3.32 -12.64 5.59
N THR A 34 -2.83 -11.60 4.92
CA THR A 34 -1.58 -11.67 4.18
C THR A 34 -0.72 -10.49 4.58
N ARG A 35 0.53 -10.76 4.87
CA ARG A 35 1.50 -9.72 5.19
C ARG A 35 2.65 -9.77 4.19
N GLY A 36 3.04 -8.61 3.72
CA GLY A 36 4.20 -8.46 2.86
C GLY A 36 5.17 -7.45 3.45
N LYS A 37 6.19 -7.10 2.67
CA LYS A 37 7.24 -6.19 3.14
C LYS A 37 6.70 -4.81 3.51
N ASN A 38 5.65 -4.37 2.86
CA ASN A 38 5.07 -3.05 3.09
C ASN A 38 3.55 -3.05 2.99
N PHE A 39 2.92 -4.20 3.22
CA PHE A 39 1.46 -4.24 3.19
C PHE A 39 0.91 -5.32 4.11
N THR A 40 -0.32 -5.09 4.53
CA THR A 40 -1.12 -6.08 5.27
C THR A 40 -2.50 -6.12 4.65
N LEU A 41 -3.01 -7.29 4.37
CA LEU A 41 -4.31 -7.49 3.74
C LEU A 41 -5.15 -8.36 4.65
N VAL A 42 -6.35 -7.89 4.94
CA VAL A 42 -7.21 -8.54 5.92
C VAL A 42 -8.59 -8.77 5.32
N GLY A 43 -9.08 -9.97 5.48
CA GLY A 43 -10.48 -10.28 5.16
C GLY A 43 -10.78 -10.42 3.69
N GLY A 44 -12.06 -10.28 3.39
CA GLY A 44 -12.56 -10.44 2.04
C GLY A 44 -12.86 -11.88 1.68
N SER A 45 -13.66 -12.07 0.64
CA SER A 45 -13.84 -13.39 0.05
C SER A 45 -12.51 -13.87 -0.55
N ALA A 46 -12.43 -15.13 -0.93
CA ALA A 46 -11.23 -15.66 -1.58
C ALA A 46 -10.86 -14.84 -2.81
N GLU A 47 -11.86 -14.47 -3.61
CA GLU A 47 -11.62 -13.66 -4.80
C GLU A 47 -11.14 -12.27 -4.47
N THR A 48 -11.80 -11.60 -3.54
CA THR A 48 -11.42 -10.24 -3.14
C THR A 48 -10.02 -10.23 -2.53
N HIS A 49 -9.72 -11.21 -1.68
CA HIS A 49 -8.40 -11.29 -1.05
C HIS A 49 -7.31 -11.49 -2.13
N ALA A 50 -7.58 -12.34 -3.11
CA ALA A 50 -6.63 -12.57 -4.20
C ALA A 50 -6.40 -11.30 -5.02
N VAL A 51 -7.45 -10.53 -5.28
CA VAL A 51 -7.31 -9.26 -5.99
C VAL A 51 -6.49 -8.27 -5.18
N MET A 52 -6.69 -8.22 -3.86
CA MET A 52 -5.88 -7.36 -3.00
C MET A 52 -4.41 -7.77 -3.03
N GLN A 53 -4.14 -9.08 -3.02
CA GLN A 53 -2.77 -9.57 -3.11
C GLN A 53 -2.14 -9.15 -4.43
N GLU A 54 -2.85 -9.35 -5.52
CA GLU A 54 -2.34 -8.97 -6.83
C GLU A 54 -2.10 -7.46 -6.91
N THR A 55 -3.01 -6.68 -6.38
CA THR A 55 -2.88 -5.23 -6.38
C THR A 55 -1.61 -4.79 -5.64
N ALA A 56 -1.38 -5.34 -4.45
CA ALA A 56 -0.20 -4.98 -3.67
C ALA A 56 1.09 -5.36 -4.39
N VAL A 57 1.11 -6.55 -4.99
CA VAL A 57 2.29 -7.00 -5.74
C VAL A 57 2.55 -6.10 -6.94
N LYS A 58 1.49 -5.75 -7.67
CA LYS A 58 1.64 -4.89 -8.85
C LYS A 58 2.08 -3.47 -8.49
N ILE A 59 1.58 -2.95 -7.38
CA ILE A 59 2.05 -1.64 -6.91
C ILE A 59 3.55 -1.70 -6.63
N ASN A 60 4.00 -2.74 -5.94
CA ASN A 60 5.42 -2.89 -5.64
C ASN A 60 6.26 -3.04 -6.91
N GLU A 61 5.74 -3.74 -7.91
CA GLU A 61 6.45 -3.84 -9.18
C GLU A 61 6.63 -2.48 -9.84
N ARG A 62 5.60 -1.62 -9.77
CA ARG A 62 5.69 -0.26 -10.30
C ARG A 62 6.70 0.58 -9.55
N LEU A 63 6.71 0.44 -8.23
CA LEU A 63 7.68 1.15 -7.41
C LEU A 63 9.10 0.71 -7.72
N ASP A 64 9.30 -0.59 -7.87
CA ASP A 64 10.62 -1.12 -8.19
C ASP A 64 11.12 -0.58 -9.54
N LYS A 65 10.24 -0.50 -10.54
CA LYS A 65 10.61 0.04 -11.83
C LYS A 65 10.98 1.52 -11.76
N LYS A 66 10.41 2.25 -10.82
CA LYS A 66 10.72 3.65 -10.61
C LYS A 66 11.94 3.86 -9.70
N GLY A 67 12.45 2.77 -9.13
CA GLY A 67 13.54 2.88 -8.16
C GLY A 67 13.13 3.57 -6.89
N LYS A 68 11.86 3.45 -6.50
CA LYS A 68 11.31 4.12 -5.32
C LYS A 68 10.76 3.12 -4.33
N ARG A 69 10.79 3.51 -3.05
CA ARG A 69 10.10 2.77 -2.00
C ARG A 69 8.74 3.41 -1.80
N LEU A 70 7.84 2.70 -1.15
CA LEU A 70 6.51 3.23 -0.86
C LEU A 70 6.60 4.56 -0.10
N GLU A 71 7.54 4.67 0.83
CA GLU A 71 7.70 5.89 1.63
C GLU A 71 8.26 7.06 0.83
N ASP A 72 8.72 6.81 -0.39
CA ASP A 72 9.30 7.86 -1.23
C ASP A 72 8.30 8.51 -2.17
N VAL A 73 7.09 7.99 -2.24
CA VAL A 73 6.09 8.54 -3.17
C VAL A 73 5.09 9.41 -2.42
N SER A 74 4.61 10.44 -3.09
CA SER A 74 3.58 11.29 -2.53
C SER A 74 2.23 10.60 -2.54
N PRO A 75 1.27 11.05 -1.75
CA PRO A 75 -0.08 10.51 -1.83
C PRO A 75 -0.68 10.58 -3.22
N GLN A 76 -0.38 11.64 -3.95
CA GLN A 76 -0.88 11.79 -5.33
C GLN A 76 -0.27 10.72 -6.23
N GLU A 77 1.04 10.53 -6.15
CA GLU A 77 1.72 9.54 -6.96
C GLU A 77 1.22 8.14 -6.62
N PHE A 78 0.99 7.86 -5.34
CA PHE A 78 0.45 6.58 -4.92
C PHE A 78 -0.93 6.35 -5.53
N ARG A 79 -1.79 7.36 -5.49
CA ARG A 79 -3.13 7.23 -6.07
C ARG A 79 -3.06 6.94 -7.56
N ASP A 80 -2.15 7.61 -8.26
CA ASP A 80 -2.00 7.38 -9.70
C ASP A 80 -1.57 5.95 -9.98
N ILE A 81 -0.62 5.43 -9.20
CA ILE A 81 -0.19 4.05 -9.36
C ILE A 81 -1.33 3.10 -9.05
N LEU A 82 -2.06 3.35 -7.98
CA LEU A 82 -3.17 2.50 -7.57
C LEU A 82 -4.25 2.44 -8.63
N TYR A 83 -4.64 3.59 -9.19
CA TYR A 83 -5.64 3.62 -10.24
C TYR A 83 -5.18 2.87 -11.49
N ASP A 84 -3.93 3.05 -11.87
CA ASP A 84 -3.42 2.37 -13.05
C ASP A 84 -3.39 0.85 -12.85
N VAL A 85 -2.95 0.42 -11.68
CA VAL A 85 -2.89 -1.01 -11.37
C VAL A 85 -4.29 -1.61 -11.32
N THR A 86 -5.21 -0.98 -10.61
CA THR A 86 -6.56 -1.53 -10.47
C THR A 86 -7.31 -1.50 -11.79
N ASP A 87 -7.08 -0.50 -12.61
CA ASP A 87 -7.70 -0.44 -13.93
C ASP A 87 -7.25 -1.63 -14.78
N LYS A 88 -5.96 -1.94 -14.78
CA LYS A 88 -5.45 -3.07 -15.56
C LYS A 88 -5.92 -4.40 -15.04
N ILE A 89 -6.01 -4.56 -13.74
CA ILE A 89 -6.55 -5.78 -13.16
C ILE A 89 -8.01 -5.95 -13.57
N GLY A 90 -8.78 -4.87 -13.51
CA GLY A 90 -10.19 -4.91 -13.83
C GLY A 90 -10.51 -5.14 -15.30
N ARG A 91 -9.53 -4.98 -16.18
CA ARG A 91 -9.75 -5.17 -17.62
C ARG A 91 -9.45 -6.57 -18.12
N ARG A 92 -9.01 -7.44 -17.27
CA ARG A 92 -8.68 -8.82 -17.68
C ARG A 92 -9.89 -9.71 -17.81
#